data_2c81ab14fcc4d67b06ec85b44ba50ddb
#
_entry.id   2c81ab14fcc4d67b06ec85b44ba50ddb
#
_cell.length_a   1.000
_cell.length_b   1.000
_cell.length_c   1.000
_cell.angle_alpha   90.00
_cell.angle_beta   90.00
_cell.angle_gamma   90.00
#
_symmetry.space_group_name_H-M   'P 1'
#
loop_
_entity.id
_entity.type
_entity.pdbx_description
1 polymer ?
#
loop_
_entity_poly.entity_id
_entity_poly.type
_entity_poly.pdbx_seq_one_letter_code
_entity_poly.pdbx_strand_id
1 'polypeptide(L)'
;ITAGYGELPDLSKTNKDHDVVFTFNGTTSGVRVPDLDWISDDRTGLTFNDATSAVFAMDIDWKKVDVTTYSWQKVMGGEGAHGMLILSPRAVERLESFTPSNRPLPKIFRMTKKGKLDEALFTGATINTPSMVCVEDYLDALQWAQAQGGLNGLIKRSEANLAAVTKWVESTEWAHFLAKDVSTRSSTSVCLTLDTDPANVKAMVKMLEEADVAYDIGAYRDAPAGLRIWCGATVNTEDLEALFPWIEYAFAECS
;
A
#
# COMPACT_ATOMS: atom_id res chain seq x y z
N ILE A 1 15.29 -9.45 -7.22
CA ILE A 1 15.73 -9.58 -5.82
C ILE A 1 14.53 -10.06 -5.02
N THR A 2 14.68 -11.06 -4.16
CA THR A 2 13.59 -11.67 -3.37
C THR A 2 14.00 -11.85 -1.92
N ALA A 3 13.03 -11.88 -1.02
CA ALA A 3 13.17 -12.23 0.39
C ALA A 3 12.01 -13.13 0.83
N GLY A 4 12.08 -13.69 2.02
CA GLY A 4 10.99 -14.43 2.63
C GLY A 4 9.84 -13.52 3.09
N TYR A 5 8.72 -14.11 3.46
CA TYR A 5 7.62 -13.36 4.08
C TYR A 5 8.10 -12.64 5.34
N GLY A 6 7.69 -11.40 5.50
CA GLY A 6 8.07 -10.54 6.62
C GLY A 6 9.48 -9.96 6.54
N GLU A 7 10.16 -10.11 5.40
CA GLU A 7 11.52 -9.59 5.18
C GLU A 7 11.55 -8.66 3.98
N LEU A 8 12.27 -7.56 4.09
CA LEU A 8 12.61 -6.71 2.96
C LEU A 8 13.84 -7.30 2.26
N PRO A 9 13.84 -7.46 0.92
CA PRO A 9 15.04 -7.88 0.22
C PRO A 9 16.16 -6.84 0.35
N ASP A 10 17.41 -7.27 0.20
CA ASP A 10 18.57 -6.38 0.22
C ASP A 10 18.57 -5.45 -0.99
N LEU A 11 18.04 -4.24 -0.81
CA LEU A 11 17.86 -3.24 -1.85
C LEU A 11 19.19 -2.65 -2.34
N SER A 12 20.29 -2.79 -1.59
CA SER A 12 21.62 -2.36 -2.02
C SER A 12 22.14 -3.14 -3.23
N LYS A 13 21.52 -4.30 -3.53
CA LYS A 13 21.82 -5.13 -4.71
C LYS A 13 21.13 -4.66 -5.99
N THR A 14 20.35 -3.59 -5.94
CA THR A 14 19.76 -3.02 -7.15
C THR A 14 20.83 -2.40 -8.03
N ASN A 15 20.69 -2.57 -9.35
CA ASN A 15 21.62 -1.98 -10.30
C ASN A 15 21.06 -0.63 -10.76
N LYS A 16 21.80 0.45 -10.52
CA LYS A 16 21.40 1.83 -10.88
C LYS A 16 21.21 2.05 -12.39
N ASP A 17 21.79 1.19 -13.22
CA ASP A 17 21.67 1.28 -14.68
C ASP A 17 20.49 0.47 -15.26
N HIS A 18 19.76 -0.23 -14.40
CA HIS A 18 18.56 -0.97 -14.76
C HIS A 18 17.31 -0.22 -14.29
N ASP A 19 16.22 -0.39 -15.03
CA ASP A 19 14.91 0.00 -14.52
C ASP A 19 14.53 -0.91 -13.35
N VAL A 20 14.00 -0.31 -12.27
CA VAL A 20 13.61 -1.00 -11.06
C VAL A 20 12.12 -0.86 -10.84
N VAL A 21 11.43 -1.97 -10.66
CA VAL A 21 10.00 -2.02 -10.32
C VAL A 21 9.85 -2.55 -8.92
N PHE A 22 9.17 -1.83 -8.06
CA PHE A 22 8.94 -2.24 -6.67
C PHE A 22 7.58 -1.80 -6.13
N THR A 23 7.12 -2.48 -5.10
CA THR A 23 5.95 -2.08 -4.31
C THR A 23 6.45 -1.40 -3.03
N PHE A 24 6.01 -0.17 -2.79
CA PHE A 24 6.45 0.61 -1.61
C PHE A 24 5.98 -0.04 -0.31
N ASN A 25 4.80 -0.62 -0.32
CA ASN A 25 4.17 -1.24 0.85
C ASN A 25 3.45 -2.54 0.48
N GLY A 26 3.88 -3.65 1.05
CA GLY A 26 3.40 -4.99 0.73
C GLY A 26 2.20 -5.43 1.56
N THR A 27 1.07 -5.65 0.90
CA THR A 27 -0.18 -6.11 1.52
C THR A 27 -0.07 -7.52 2.12
N THR A 28 0.72 -8.39 1.51
CA THR A 28 0.78 -9.83 1.85
C THR A 28 1.75 -10.13 2.98
N SER A 29 2.83 -9.34 3.10
CA SER A 29 3.89 -9.55 4.08
C SER A 29 3.92 -8.53 5.21
N GLY A 30 3.14 -7.45 5.11
CA GLY A 30 3.16 -6.36 6.08
C GLY A 30 4.49 -5.59 6.11
N VAL A 31 5.26 -5.65 5.01
CA VAL A 31 6.58 -5.02 4.89
C VAL A 31 6.50 -3.79 3.99
N ARG A 32 7.02 -2.67 4.46
CA ARG A 32 7.22 -1.44 3.65
C ARG A 32 8.69 -1.22 3.34
N VAL A 33 8.96 -0.43 2.31
CA VAL A 33 10.27 0.18 2.07
C VAL A 33 10.40 1.37 3.03
N PRO A 34 11.36 1.38 3.97
CA PRO A 34 11.43 2.41 5.01
C PRO A 34 11.89 3.77 4.50
N ASP A 35 12.78 3.77 3.52
CA ASP A 35 13.33 4.96 2.85
C ASP A 35 13.70 4.64 1.40
N LEU A 36 14.11 5.65 0.66
CA LEU A 36 14.53 5.54 -0.73
C LEU A 36 16.03 5.85 -0.94
N ASP A 37 16.84 5.79 0.11
CA ASP A 37 18.28 6.10 0.07
C ASP A 37 19.06 5.11 -0.79
N TRP A 38 18.54 3.87 -0.94
CA TRP A 38 19.10 2.85 -1.83
C TRP A 38 19.00 3.20 -3.32
N ILE A 39 18.17 4.19 -3.70
CA ILE A 39 18.03 4.67 -5.07
C ILE A 39 19.09 5.74 -5.33
N SER A 40 20.07 5.42 -6.16
CA SER A 40 21.17 6.33 -6.51
C SER A 40 20.69 7.57 -7.27
N ASP A 41 21.26 8.73 -6.96
CA ASP A 41 20.96 9.99 -7.67
C ASP A 41 21.56 10.03 -9.08
N ASP A 42 22.66 9.30 -9.31
CA ASP A 42 23.33 9.17 -10.61
C ASP A 42 22.82 7.98 -11.46
N ARG A 43 21.66 7.42 -11.09
CA ARG A 43 21.06 6.30 -11.81
C ARG A 43 20.71 6.66 -13.25
N THR A 44 20.88 5.72 -14.18
CA THR A 44 20.44 5.84 -15.58
C THR A 44 19.10 5.12 -15.80
N GLY A 45 18.78 4.10 -15.00
CA GLY A 45 17.49 3.42 -14.97
C GLY A 45 16.39 4.27 -14.36
N LEU A 46 15.14 3.92 -14.65
CA LEU A 46 13.94 4.52 -14.04
C LEU A 46 13.45 3.67 -12.86
N THR A 47 12.84 4.33 -11.89
CA THR A 47 12.17 3.66 -10.76
C THR A 47 10.66 3.71 -10.93
N PHE A 48 10.03 2.51 -10.92
CA PHE A 48 8.60 2.31 -11.01
C PHE A 48 8.08 1.86 -9.65
N ASN A 49 7.20 2.64 -9.07
CA ASN A 49 6.72 2.46 -7.71
C ASN A 49 5.20 2.25 -7.70
N ASP A 50 4.75 1.09 -7.22
CA ASP A 50 3.38 0.92 -6.77
C ASP A 50 3.27 1.39 -5.32
N ALA A 51 2.64 2.52 -5.12
CA ALA A 51 2.45 3.15 -3.82
C ALA A 51 0.97 3.12 -3.36
N THR A 52 0.16 2.21 -3.90
CA THR A 52 -1.29 2.17 -3.67
C THR A 52 -1.67 2.19 -2.19
N SER A 53 -0.94 1.49 -1.33
CA SER A 53 -1.19 1.49 0.11
C SER A 53 -0.17 2.30 0.93
N ALA A 54 0.69 3.07 0.26
CA ALA A 54 1.69 3.93 0.88
C ALA A 54 1.36 5.42 0.79
N VAL A 55 0.86 5.87 -0.38
CA VAL A 55 0.47 7.27 -0.59
C VAL A 55 -0.55 7.68 0.46
N PHE A 56 -0.35 8.84 1.06
CA PHE A 56 -1.09 9.42 2.20
C PHE A 56 -0.87 8.75 3.56
N ALA A 57 -0.09 7.66 3.65
CA ALA A 57 0.25 7.02 4.93
C ALA A 57 1.75 7.01 5.23
N MET A 58 2.57 7.28 4.24
CA MET A 58 4.03 7.24 4.32
C MET A 58 4.63 8.42 3.59
N ASP A 59 5.76 8.91 4.05
CA ASP A 59 6.52 9.94 3.35
C ASP A 59 7.25 9.32 2.15
N ILE A 60 7.16 9.97 0.99
CA ILE A 60 7.78 9.50 -0.26
C ILE A 60 8.69 10.61 -0.78
N ASP A 61 9.98 10.32 -0.90
CA ASP A 61 10.90 11.23 -1.60
C ASP A 61 10.64 11.17 -3.11
N TRP A 62 9.86 12.12 -3.59
CA TRP A 62 9.47 12.25 -5.00
C TRP A 62 10.64 12.47 -5.96
N LYS A 63 11.83 12.81 -5.48
CA LYS A 63 13.04 12.94 -6.32
C LYS A 63 13.63 11.58 -6.69
N LYS A 64 13.32 10.56 -5.89
CA LYS A 64 13.84 9.20 -6.06
C LYS A 64 12.95 8.31 -6.94
N VAL A 65 11.68 8.66 -7.15
CA VAL A 65 10.72 7.86 -7.92
C VAL A 65 10.40 8.54 -9.26
N ASP A 66 10.39 7.75 -10.33
CA ASP A 66 10.18 8.25 -11.68
C ASP A 66 8.76 8.00 -12.20
N VAL A 67 8.19 6.84 -11.86
CA VAL A 67 6.81 6.46 -12.19
C VAL A 67 6.16 5.94 -10.93
N THR A 68 5.16 6.64 -10.44
CA THR A 68 4.38 6.21 -9.27
C THR A 68 2.93 6.01 -9.66
N THR A 69 2.38 4.86 -9.27
CA THR A 69 0.97 4.57 -9.41
C THR A 69 0.32 4.33 -8.06
N TYR A 70 -0.93 4.76 -7.91
CA TYR A 70 -1.79 4.42 -6.78
C TYR A 70 -3.26 4.47 -7.17
N SER A 71 -4.11 3.87 -6.36
CA SER A 71 -5.57 3.91 -6.47
C SER A 71 -6.22 4.52 -5.23
N TRP A 72 -7.48 4.91 -5.34
CA TRP A 72 -8.17 5.69 -4.30
C TRP A 72 -8.70 4.86 -3.13
N GLN A 73 -8.85 3.54 -3.27
CA GLN A 73 -9.52 2.67 -2.31
C GLN A 73 -8.73 2.34 -1.02
N LYS A 74 -7.50 2.83 -0.87
CA LYS A 74 -6.68 2.53 0.30
C LYS A 74 -6.79 3.63 1.36
N VAL A 75 -5.76 4.43 1.56
CA VAL A 75 -5.72 5.41 2.66
C VAL A 75 -6.83 6.47 2.58
N MET A 76 -7.27 6.80 1.37
CA MET A 76 -8.35 7.76 1.15
C MET A 76 -9.75 7.15 1.22
N GLY A 77 -9.89 5.83 1.30
CA GLY A 77 -11.16 5.15 1.48
C GLY A 77 -12.14 5.25 0.29
N GLY A 78 -11.68 5.68 -0.88
CA GLY A 78 -12.50 5.78 -2.07
C GLY A 78 -12.69 4.45 -2.80
N GLU A 79 -13.31 4.51 -3.98
CA GLU A 79 -13.52 3.35 -4.85
C GLU A 79 -12.22 2.91 -5.55
N GLY A 80 -12.06 1.61 -5.78
CA GLY A 80 -10.95 1.03 -6.56
C GLY A 80 -11.08 1.22 -8.08
N ALA A 81 -11.81 2.22 -8.52
CA ALA A 81 -12.19 2.41 -9.92
C ALA A 81 -11.20 3.23 -10.74
N HIS A 82 -10.41 4.08 -10.11
CA HIS A 82 -9.50 5.02 -10.76
C HIS A 82 -8.07 4.82 -10.28
N GLY A 83 -7.14 4.77 -11.23
CA GLY A 83 -5.70 4.77 -10.99
C GLY A 83 -5.13 6.16 -11.20
N MET A 84 -4.25 6.58 -10.32
CA MET A 84 -3.44 7.78 -10.47
C MET A 84 -2.06 7.40 -10.99
N LEU A 85 -1.50 8.24 -11.85
CA LEU A 85 -0.18 8.08 -12.41
C LEU A 85 0.59 9.38 -12.27
N ILE A 86 1.75 9.30 -11.62
CA ILE A 86 2.67 10.42 -11.45
C ILE A 86 3.95 10.10 -12.22
N LEU A 87 4.40 11.02 -13.06
CA LEU A 87 5.61 10.88 -13.86
C LEU A 87 6.63 11.95 -13.50
N SER A 88 7.88 11.54 -13.30
CA SER A 88 9.00 12.48 -13.22
C SER A 88 9.36 13.04 -14.62
N PRO A 89 10.07 14.16 -14.70
CA PRO A 89 10.60 14.65 -15.97
C PRO A 89 11.46 13.62 -16.71
N ARG A 90 12.23 12.79 -15.98
CA ARG A 90 13.04 11.69 -16.55
C ARG A 90 12.18 10.61 -17.19
N ALA A 91 11.06 10.27 -16.57
CA ALA A 91 10.10 9.30 -17.13
C ALA A 91 9.47 9.84 -18.42
N VAL A 92 9.12 11.14 -18.45
CA VAL A 92 8.60 11.80 -19.65
C VAL A 92 9.64 11.82 -20.77
N GLU A 93 10.88 12.17 -20.47
CA GLU A 93 11.99 12.14 -21.45
C GLU A 93 12.19 10.74 -22.04
N ARG A 94 12.19 9.70 -21.19
CA ARG A 94 12.28 8.30 -21.65
C ARG A 94 11.09 7.92 -22.54
N LEU A 95 9.88 8.31 -22.15
CA LEU A 95 8.65 8.04 -22.90
C LEU A 95 8.68 8.69 -24.30
N GLU A 96 9.20 9.91 -24.41
CA GLU A 96 9.30 10.64 -25.68
C GLU A 96 10.46 10.20 -26.57
N SER A 97 11.57 9.76 -25.98
CA SER A 97 12.74 9.25 -26.71
C SER A 97 12.59 7.80 -27.19
N PHE A 98 11.66 7.04 -26.61
CA PHE A 98 11.43 5.65 -26.96
C PHE A 98 10.38 5.51 -28.07
N THR A 99 10.80 5.01 -29.21
CA THR A 99 9.87 4.64 -30.31
C THR A 99 9.80 3.12 -30.41
N PRO A 100 8.71 2.48 -29.96
CA PRO A 100 8.57 1.05 -30.07
C PRO A 100 8.50 0.65 -31.54
N SER A 101 9.44 -0.16 -32.01
CA SER A 101 9.40 -0.72 -33.37
C SER A 101 8.58 -2.00 -33.37
N ASN A 102 7.63 -2.12 -34.30
CA ASN A 102 6.94 -3.36 -34.68
C ASN A 102 6.08 -4.04 -33.61
N ARG A 103 5.64 -3.35 -32.57
CA ARG A 103 4.70 -3.90 -31.59
C ARG A 103 3.40 -3.11 -31.58
N PRO A 104 2.24 -3.76 -31.75
CA PRO A 104 0.96 -3.10 -31.59
C PRO A 104 0.83 -2.66 -30.11
N LEU A 105 0.57 -1.38 -29.88
CA LEU A 105 0.32 -0.84 -28.55
C LEU A 105 -1.18 -0.57 -28.40
N PRO A 106 -1.88 -1.28 -27.50
CA PRO A 106 -3.29 -0.99 -27.20
C PRO A 106 -3.50 0.46 -26.82
N LYS A 107 -4.66 1.02 -27.19
CA LYS A 107 -4.95 2.45 -26.94
C LYS A 107 -4.78 2.86 -25.47
N ILE A 108 -5.16 1.98 -24.55
CA ILE A 108 -5.07 2.21 -23.10
C ILE A 108 -3.63 2.44 -22.61
N PHE A 109 -2.64 1.93 -23.30
CA PHE A 109 -1.22 2.11 -22.95
C PHE A 109 -0.52 3.22 -23.75
N ARG A 110 -1.26 3.92 -24.63
CA ARG A 110 -0.69 4.99 -25.44
C ARG A 110 -0.67 6.28 -24.65
N MET A 111 0.50 6.70 -24.21
CA MET A 111 0.70 7.95 -23.49
C MET A 111 1.33 9.05 -24.37
N THR A 112 1.67 8.72 -25.62
CA THR A 112 2.27 9.69 -26.55
C THR A 112 1.40 9.89 -27.79
N LYS A 113 1.43 11.12 -28.30
CA LYS A 113 0.83 11.53 -29.57
C LYS A 113 1.87 12.24 -30.41
N LYS A 114 2.17 11.71 -31.59
CA LYS A 114 3.23 12.23 -32.49
C LYS A 114 4.61 12.32 -31.81
N GLY A 115 4.94 11.32 -30.96
CA GLY A 115 6.24 11.27 -30.26
C GLY A 115 6.37 12.19 -29.04
N LYS A 116 5.32 12.87 -28.64
CA LYS A 116 5.28 13.72 -27.43
C LYS A 116 4.24 13.20 -26.45
N LEU A 117 4.46 13.47 -25.17
CA LEU A 117 3.48 13.15 -24.11
C LEU A 117 2.10 13.74 -24.48
N ASP A 118 1.07 12.94 -24.37
CA ASP A 118 -0.30 13.44 -24.52
C ASP A 118 -0.76 14.07 -23.20
N GLU A 119 -0.48 15.36 -23.04
CA GLU A 119 -0.79 16.13 -21.82
C GLU A 119 -2.29 16.12 -21.47
N ALA A 120 -3.16 15.88 -22.47
CA ALA A 120 -4.60 15.81 -22.23
C ALA A 120 -4.97 14.71 -21.23
N LEU A 121 -4.18 13.62 -21.13
CA LEU A 121 -4.37 12.56 -20.14
C LEU A 121 -4.25 13.06 -18.69
N PHE A 122 -3.47 14.12 -18.46
CA PHE A 122 -3.24 14.72 -17.14
C PHE A 122 -4.15 15.92 -16.86
N THR A 123 -4.98 16.31 -17.83
CA THR A 123 -5.94 17.42 -17.72
C THR A 123 -7.39 16.95 -17.85
N GLY A 124 -7.65 15.65 -17.67
CA GLY A 124 -9.00 15.09 -17.59
C GLY A 124 -9.51 14.37 -18.84
N ALA A 125 -8.68 14.19 -19.90
CA ALA A 125 -9.09 13.37 -21.04
C ALA A 125 -9.01 11.89 -20.66
N THR A 126 -10.13 11.21 -20.66
CA THR A 126 -10.26 9.77 -20.36
C THR A 126 -10.67 8.99 -21.61
N ILE A 127 -10.33 7.69 -21.67
CA ILE A 127 -10.74 6.82 -22.76
C ILE A 127 -12.25 6.60 -22.73
N ASN A 128 -12.80 6.41 -21.53
CA ASN A 128 -14.23 6.26 -21.27
C ASN A 128 -14.67 7.32 -20.26
N THR A 129 -15.96 7.61 -20.21
CA THR A 129 -16.53 8.48 -19.19
C THR A 129 -16.22 7.91 -17.80
N PRO A 130 -15.61 8.67 -16.90
CA PRO A 130 -15.35 8.23 -15.54
C PRO A 130 -16.65 8.09 -14.74
N SER A 131 -16.63 7.29 -13.67
CA SER A 131 -17.71 7.30 -12.69
C SER A 131 -17.72 8.62 -11.93
N MET A 132 -18.73 9.43 -12.12
CA MET A 132 -18.84 10.74 -11.44
C MET A 132 -19.03 10.56 -9.92
N VAL A 133 -19.72 9.50 -9.48
CA VAL A 133 -19.88 9.19 -8.05
C VAL A 133 -18.51 8.94 -7.42
N CYS A 134 -17.67 8.09 -8.02
CA CYS A 134 -16.32 7.86 -7.51
C CYS A 134 -15.45 9.13 -7.46
N VAL A 135 -15.66 10.06 -8.40
CA VAL A 135 -14.95 11.36 -8.41
C VAL A 135 -15.42 12.24 -7.25
N GLU A 136 -16.73 12.36 -7.03
CA GLU A 136 -17.29 13.13 -5.92
C GLU A 136 -16.90 12.55 -4.56
N ASP A 137 -16.96 11.22 -4.39
CA ASP A 137 -16.52 10.54 -3.18
C ASP A 137 -15.02 10.82 -2.88
N TYR A 138 -14.18 10.83 -3.93
CA TYR A 138 -12.78 11.14 -3.75
C TYR A 138 -12.53 12.62 -3.44
N LEU A 139 -13.32 13.54 -3.99
CA LEU A 139 -13.24 14.96 -3.64
C LEU A 139 -13.64 15.19 -2.18
N ASP A 140 -14.67 14.51 -1.69
CA ASP A 140 -15.04 14.54 -0.27
C ASP A 140 -13.93 14.00 0.62
N ALA A 141 -13.35 12.84 0.24
CA ALA A 141 -12.20 12.25 0.94
C ALA A 141 -11.00 13.20 1.00
N LEU A 142 -10.71 13.95 -0.07
CA LEU A 142 -9.64 14.97 -0.08
C LEU A 142 -9.95 16.14 0.86
N GLN A 143 -11.22 16.58 0.96
CA GLN A 143 -11.63 17.62 1.91
C GLN A 143 -11.51 17.13 3.36
N TRP A 144 -11.94 15.90 3.63
CA TRP A 144 -11.74 15.26 4.92
C TRP A 144 -10.24 15.17 5.28
N ALA A 145 -9.39 14.71 4.35
CA ALA A 145 -7.94 14.63 4.56
C ALA A 145 -7.33 16.00 4.90
N GLN A 146 -7.76 17.05 4.20
CA GLN A 146 -7.35 18.43 4.48
C GLN A 146 -7.74 18.84 5.91
N ALA A 147 -8.96 18.51 6.35
CA ALA A 147 -9.45 18.78 7.69
C ALA A 147 -8.69 17.99 8.78
N GLN A 148 -8.16 16.81 8.45
CA GLN A 148 -7.31 16.02 9.35
C GLN A 148 -5.85 16.56 9.46
N GLY A 149 -5.51 17.64 8.77
CA GLY A 149 -4.16 18.22 8.74
C GLY A 149 -3.33 17.80 7.53
N GLY A 150 -4.00 17.37 6.45
CA GLY A 150 -3.38 16.97 5.19
C GLY A 150 -2.51 15.73 5.33
N LEU A 151 -1.48 15.60 4.50
CA LEU A 151 -0.58 14.44 4.48
C LEU A 151 -0.01 14.11 5.87
N ASN A 152 0.50 15.10 6.58
CA ASN A 152 1.11 14.89 7.90
C ASN A 152 0.08 14.40 8.94
N GLY A 153 -1.17 14.86 8.86
CA GLY A 153 -2.25 14.38 9.71
C GLY A 153 -2.60 12.93 9.44
N LEU A 154 -2.69 12.54 8.17
CA LEU A 154 -2.98 11.16 7.76
C LEU A 154 -1.85 10.19 8.13
N ILE A 155 -0.58 10.60 7.95
CA ILE A 155 0.57 9.81 8.39
C ILE A 155 0.51 9.56 9.90
N LYS A 156 0.28 10.62 10.70
CA LYS A 156 0.17 10.50 12.16
C LYS A 156 -0.96 9.55 12.60
N ARG A 157 -2.10 9.56 11.90
CA ARG A 157 -3.21 8.63 12.20
C ARG A 157 -2.79 7.19 11.93
N SER A 158 -2.17 6.90 10.78
CA SER A 158 -1.69 5.55 10.46
C SER A 158 -0.58 5.07 11.41
N GLU A 159 0.30 5.97 11.84
CA GLU A 159 1.33 5.66 12.83
C GLU A 159 0.74 5.40 14.23
N ALA A 160 -0.26 6.16 14.65
CA ALA A 160 -0.97 5.92 15.91
C ALA A 160 -1.68 4.55 15.90
N ASN A 161 -2.27 4.18 14.77
CA ASN A 161 -2.88 2.87 14.58
C ASN A 161 -1.84 1.74 14.70
N LEU A 162 -0.70 1.87 14.02
CA LEU A 162 0.40 0.91 14.15
C LEU A 162 0.92 0.83 15.59
N ALA A 163 1.01 1.96 16.30
CA ALA A 163 1.45 2.00 17.69
C ALA A 163 0.48 1.27 18.62
N ALA A 164 -0.84 1.41 18.42
CA ALA A 164 -1.85 0.67 19.17
C ALA A 164 -1.72 -0.85 18.96
N VAL A 165 -1.59 -1.30 17.70
CA VAL A 165 -1.34 -2.72 17.40
C VAL A 165 -0.02 -3.19 18.01
N THR A 166 1.04 -2.37 17.95
CA THR A 166 2.35 -2.73 18.52
C THR A 166 2.24 -2.95 20.02
N LYS A 167 1.58 -2.03 20.74
CA LYS A 167 1.37 -2.14 22.17
C LYS A 167 0.58 -3.40 22.55
N TRP A 168 -0.44 -3.72 21.78
CA TRP A 168 -1.24 -4.94 21.99
C TRP A 168 -0.40 -6.21 21.74
N VAL A 169 0.34 -6.28 20.64
CA VAL A 169 1.21 -7.42 20.32
C VAL A 169 2.29 -7.62 21.40
N GLU A 170 2.89 -6.54 21.91
CA GLU A 170 3.89 -6.61 22.99
C GLU A 170 3.33 -7.16 24.31
N SER A 171 2.01 -7.04 24.53
CA SER A 171 1.32 -7.60 25.70
C SER A 171 0.70 -8.98 25.46
N THR A 172 0.85 -9.55 24.25
CA THR A 172 0.18 -10.77 23.82
C THR A 172 1.22 -11.82 23.41
N GLU A 173 1.38 -12.89 24.21
CA GLU A 173 2.46 -13.88 24.03
C GLU A 173 2.35 -14.71 22.74
N TRP A 174 1.15 -14.88 22.20
CA TRP A 174 0.85 -15.72 21.05
C TRP A 174 0.67 -14.96 19.72
N ALA A 175 0.78 -13.64 19.71
CA ALA A 175 0.65 -12.81 18.51
C ALA A 175 1.99 -12.13 18.16
N HIS A 176 2.43 -12.25 16.92
CA HIS A 176 3.71 -11.71 16.47
C HIS A 176 3.57 -10.97 15.15
N PHE A 177 4.37 -9.91 14.96
CA PHE A 177 4.46 -9.28 13.65
C PHE A 177 5.09 -10.23 12.64
N LEU A 178 4.47 -10.37 11.46
CA LEU A 178 5.09 -11.07 10.34
C LEU A 178 6.33 -10.32 9.84
N ALA A 179 6.28 -8.98 9.79
CA ALA A 179 7.43 -8.12 9.50
C ALA A 179 8.41 -8.13 10.69
N LYS A 180 9.56 -8.79 10.49
CA LYS A 180 10.55 -9.04 11.54
C LYS A 180 11.28 -7.78 12.00
N ASP A 181 11.66 -6.92 11.03
CA ASP A 181 12.33 -5.66 11.31
C ASP A 181 11.31 -4.55 11.59
N VAL A 182 11.46 -3.89 12.75
CA VAL A 182 10.57 -2.81 13.18
C VAL A 182 10.52 -1.66 12.15
N SER A 183 11.64 -1.32 11.53
CA SER A 183 11.74 -0.23 10.56
C SER A 183 10.97 -0.52 9.28
N THR A 184 10.77 -1.79 8.95
CA THR A 184 10.07 -2.24 7.74
C THR A 184 8.59 -2.56 7.97
N ARG A 185 8.07 -2.42 9.18
CA ARG A 185 6.64 -2.67 9.46
C ARG A 185 5.76 -1.71 8.71
N SER A 186 4.77 -2.24 8.02
CA SER A 186 3.74 -1.44 7.36
C SER A 186 2.85 -0.73 8.39
N SER A 187 2.58 0.57 8.19
CA SER A 187 1.62 1.33 8.99
C SER A 187 0.19 1.27 8.44
N THR A 188 -0.05 0.50 7.37
CA THR A 188 -1.38 0.35 6.76
C THR A 188 -1.86 -1.08 6.68
N SER A 189 -1.05 -2.01 6.18
CA SER A 189 -1.36 -3.44 6.11
C SER A 189 -0.52 -4.17 7.16
N VAL A 190 -0.98 -4.18 8.40
CA VAL A 190 -0.29 -4.86 9.49
C VAL A 190 -0.59 -6.35 9.43
N CYS A 191 0.44 -7.17 9.21
CA CYS A 191 0.32 -8.62 9.16
C CYS A 191 0.90 -9.25 10.43
N LEU A 192 0.11 -10.14 11.04
CA LEU A 192 0.46 -10.86 12.26
C LEU A 192 0.42 -12.36 12.01
N THR A 193 1.30 -13.10 12.66
CA THR A 193 1.22 -14.55 12.83
C THR A 193 0.76 -14.86 14.23
N LEU A 194 0.09 -16.01 14.42
CA LEU A 194 -0.44 -16.46 15.70
C LEU A 194 0.12 -17.84 16.02
N ASP A 195 0.45 -18.08 17.28
CA ASP A 195 0.97 -19.36 17.78
C ASP A 195 -0.15 -20.38 17.94
N THR A 196 -0.83 -20.72 16.85
CA THR A 196 -1.89 -21.73 16.79
C THR A 196 -1.96 -22.37 15.40
N ASP A 197 -2.71 -23.46 15.26
CA ASP A 197 -2.88 -24.13 13.97
C ASP A 197 -3.59 -23.23 12.94
N PRO A 198 -3.22 -23.33 11.64
CA PRO A 198 -3.89 -22.59 10.58
C PRO A 198 -5.41 -22.81 10.51
N ALA A 199 -5.90 -23.98 10.95
CA ALA A 199 -7.34 -24.27 11.03
C ALA A 199 -8.03 -23.39 12.09
N ASN A 200 -7.39 -23.19 13.24
CA ASN A 200 -7.88 -22.34 14.32
C ASN A 200 -7.92 -20.87 13.88
N VAL A 201 -6.89 -20.39 13.18
CA VAL A 201 -6.90 -19.03 12.60
C VAL A 201 -8.11 -18.81 11.68
N LYS A 202 -8.43 -19.81 10.83
CA LYS A 202 -9.62 -19.74 9.98
C LYS A 202 -10.92 -19.69 10.77
N ALA A 203 -11.00 -20.47 11.87
CA ALA A 203 -12.16 -20.47 12.75
C ALA A 203 -12.33 -19.12 13.47
N MET A 204 -11.23 -18.52 13.94
CA MET A 204 -11.21 -17.18 14.53
C MET A 204 -11.72 -16.13 13.56
N VAL A 205 -11.17 -16.09 12.33
CA VAL A 205 -11.58 -15.12 11.30
C VAL A 205 -13.08 -15.26 11.01
N LYS A 206 -13.56 -16.48 10.87
CA LYS A 206 -14.99 -16.75 10.67
C LYS A 206 -15.85 -16.29 11.85
N MET A 207 -15.42 -16.54 13.09
CA MET A 207 -16.12 -16.10 14.29
C MET A 207 -16.24 -14.56 14.35
N LEU A 208 -15.15 -13.84 14.05
CA LEU A 208 -15.13 -12.37 14.03
C LEU A 208 -16.06 -11.81 12.94
N GLU A 209 -16.12 -12.45 11.78
CA GLU A 209 -17.02 -12.07 10.69
C GLU A 209 -18.48 -12.36 11.03
N GLU A 210 -18.80 -13.53 11.59
CA GLU A 210 -20.17 -13.90 12.03
C GLU A 210 -20.68 -13.02 13.18
N ALA A 211 -19.79 -12.45 13.97
CA ALA A 211 -20.12 -11.52 15.04
C ALA A 211 -20.21 -10.05 14.58
N ASP A 212 -20.07 -9.76 13.28
CA ASP A 212 -20.02 -8.42 12.70
C ASP A 212 -18.93 -7.52 13.30
N VAL A 213 -17.82 -8.12 13.76
CA VAL A 213 -16.70 -7.41 14.42
C VAL A 213 -15.62 -7.01 13.43
N ALA A 214 -15.22 -7.94 12.55
CA ALA A 214 -14.16 -7.67 11.58
C ALA A 214 -14.37 -8.47 10.30
N TYR A 215 -14.18 -7.80 9.15
CA TYR A 215 -14.27 -8.39 7.81
C TYR A 215 -12.92 -8.40 7.12
N ASP A 216 -12.65 -9.42 6.29
CA ASP A 216 -11.41 -9.58 5.51
C ASP A 216 -10.12 -9.47 6.37
N ILE A 217 -10.20 -9.86 7.65
CA ILE A 217 -9.09 -9.77 8.60
C ILE A 217 -8.08 -10.91 8.46
N GLY A 218 -8.37 -11.95 7.69
CA GLY A 218 -7.48 -13.09 7.47
C GLY A 218 -6.27 -12.76 6.60
N ALA A 219 -5.26 -13.62 6.67
CA ALA A 219 -4.07 -13.52 5.82
C ALA A 219 -4.45 -13.59 4.33
N TYR A 220 -3.67 -12.90 3.49
CA TYR A 220 -3.95 -12.79 2.07
C TYR A 220 -3.27 -13.88 1.26
N ARG A 221 -4.03 -14.63 0.44
CA ARG A 221 -3.53 -15.67 -0.49
C ARG A 221 -2.59 -16.68 0.19
N ASP A 222 -1.33 -16.74 -0.31
CA ASP A 222 -0.30 -17.69 0.09
C ASP A 222 0.55 -17.21 1.28
N ALA A 223 0.14 -16.13 1.95
CA ALA A 223 0.82 -15.66 3.17
C ALA A 223 0.71 -16.70 4.29
N PRO A 224 1.65 -16.71 5.25
CA PRO A 224 1.51 -17.49 6.46
C PRO A 224 0.15 -17.23 7.13
N ALA A 225 -0.44 -18.29 7.70
CA ALA A 225 -1.69 -18.15 8.43
C ALA A 225 -1.56 -17.12 9.55
N GLY A 226 -2.55 -16.23 9.65
CA GLY A 226 -2.49 -15.12 10.59
C GLY A 226 -3.57 -14.07 10.29
N LEU A 227 -3.38 -12.90 10.86
CA LEU A 227 -4.28 -11.76 10.69
C LEU A 227 -3.63 -10.67 9.85
N ARG A 228 -4.45 -9.95 9.09
CA ARG A 228 -4.07 -8.77 8.34
C ARG A 228 -5.01 -7.62 8.71
N ILE A 229 -4.52 -6.72 9.54
CA ILE A 229 -5.30 -5.61 10.06
C ILE A 229 -5.02 -4.36 9.21
N TRP A 230 -6.08 -3.75 8.67
CA TRP A 230 -5.95 -2.47 7.99
C TRP A 230 -5.86 -1.34 9.01
N CYS A 231 -4.75 -0.58 8.97
CA CYS A 231 -4.42 0.51 9.88
C CYS A 231 -4.32 1.88 9.18
N GLY A 232 -4.85 2.02 7.95
CA GLY A 232 -4.85 3.28 7.23
C GLY A 232 -5.61 4.38 7.96
N ALA A 233 -5.38 5.63 7.58
CA ALA A 233 -5.84 6.83 8.30
C ALA A 233 -7.36 6.97 8.43
N THR A 234 -8.17 6.24 7.64
CA THR A 234 -9.63 6.21 7.75
C THR A 234 -10.14 5.33 8.90
N VAL A 235 -9.28 4.52 9.51
CA VAL A 235 -9.59 3.76 10.72
C VAL A 235 -9.25 4.61 11.95
N ASN A 236 -10.12 4.65 12.94
CA ASN A 236 -9.82 5.29 14.20
C ASN A 236 -9.04 4.33 15.11
N THR A 237 -8.14 4.88 15.91
CA THR A 237 -7.32 4.07 16.84
C THR A 237 -8.20 3.35 17.87
N GLU A 238 -9.27 4.00 18.32
CA GLU A 238 -10.24 3.46 19.27
C GLU A 238 -10.97 2.22 18.73
N ASP A 239 -11.21 2.15 17.42
CA ASP A 239 -11.83 0.99 16.77
C ASP A 239 -10.88 -0.22 16.79
N LEU A 240 -9.56 0.03 16.62
CA LEU A 240 -8.55 -1.03 16.76
C LEU A 240 -8.43 -1.51 18.21
N GLU A 241 -8.41 -0.58 19.16
CA GLU A 241 -8.37 -0.91 20.59
C GLU A 241 -9.61 -1.73 21.01
N ALA A 242 -10.78 -1.45 20.44
CA ALA A 242 -12.00 -2.22 20.68
C ALA A 242 -11.97 -3.61 20.01
N LEU A 243 -11.22 -3.78 18.92
CA LEU A 243 -11.06 -5.06 18.22
C LEU A 243 -10.21 -6.07 19.01
N PHE A 244 -9.18 -5.62 19.75
CA PHE A 244 -8.22 -6.51 20.40
C PHE A 244 -8.87 -7.51 21.38
N PRO A 245 -9.78 -7.14 22.30
CA PRO A 245 -10.48 -8.09 23.15
C PRO A 245 -11.27 -9.15 22.38
N TRP A 246 -11.79 -8.81 21.19
CA TRP A 246 -12.49 -9.78 20.35
C TRP A 246 -11.54 -10.77 19.71
N ILE A 247 -10.34 -10.34 19.30
CA ILE A 247 -9.30 -11.25 18.80
C ILE A 247 -8.85 -12.20 19.92
N GLU A 248 -8.65 -11.68 21.14
CA GLU A 248 -8.28 -12.49 22.32
C GLU A 248 -9.37 -13.52 22.64
N TYR A 249 -10.63 -13.11 22.64
CA TYR A 249 -11.77 -14.01 22.85
C TYR A 249 -11.82 -15.11 21.76
N ALA A 250 -11.73 -14.73 20.49
CA ALA A 250 -11.74 -15.67 19.38
C ALA A 250 -10.54 -16.65 19.44
N PHE A 251 -9.37 -16.18 19.87
CA PHE A 251 -8.21 -17.04 20.10
C PHE A 251 -8.48 -18.06 21.19
N ALA A 252 -9.02 -17.64 22.34
CA ALA A 252 -9.32 -18.53 23.46
C ALA A 252 -10.39 -19.59 23.11
N GLU A 253 -11.36 -19.25 22.27
CA GLU A 253 -12.43 -20.19 21.89
C GLU A 253 -12.00 -21.18 20.79
N CYS A 254 -10.99 -20.82 19.97
CA CYS A 254 -10.61 -21.61 18.79
C CYS A 254 -9.26 -22.34 18.93
N SER A 255 -8.46 -22.05 19.97
CA SER A 255 -7.10 -22.60 20.13
C SER A 255 -6.96 -23.80 21.05
#